data_49013386489d2f1062d32b3e871f3eec
#
_entry.id   49013386489d2f1062d32b3e871f3eec
#
_cell.length_a   1.000
_cell.length_b   1.000
_cell.length_c   1.000
_cell.angle_alpha   90.00
_cell.angle_beta   90.00
_cell.angle_gamma   90.00
#
_symmetry.space_group_name_H-M   'P 1'
#
loop_
_entity.id
_entity.type
_entity.pdbx_description
1 polymer ?
#
loop_
_entity_poly.entity_id
_entity_poly.type
_entity_poly.pdbx_seq_one_letter_code
_entity_poly.pdbx_strand_id
1 'polypeptide(L)'
;MSSETKSPKKPKKIKYNNFLLDFVRVTGCIPALLWIRPKIHYVGDKKKSKLKDGVLIASNHVTFFDPIALYCAFWYRRVHFLATKDLYKNKFFGWMLTTVGCIQVDKDNFSMASLHETIDRLKDGKAILIFPEGQVNDQEDTLSFKSGSVLMAKLGNVPILPVCIVKPQKRFSCFHIVIGEPVDVASMCSRFPSVEELQKVSDHLREQEELLKSYYEENISKKKRGNDQ
;
A
#
# COMPACT_ATOMS: atom_id res chain seq x y z
N MET A 1 -37.59 18.45 -26.15
CA MET A 1 -37.19 18.28 -24.73
C MET A 1 -35.72 17.86 -24.73
N SER A 2 -34.83 18.82 -24.53
CA SER A 2 -33.38 18.61 -24.54
C SER A 2 -32.94 18.20 -23.13
N SER A 3 -32.44 16.98 -22.97
CA SER A 3 -31.85 16.48 -21.75
C SER A 3 -30.46 17.11 -21.58
N GLU A 4 -30.35 18.09 -20.70
CA GLU A 4 -29.05 18.60 -20.26
C GLU A 4 -28.29 17.49 -19.50
N THR A 5 -27.28 16.93 -20.14
CA THR A 5 -26.28 16.07 -19.50
C THR A 5 -25.42 16.94 -18.60
N LYS A 6 -25.73 16.98 -17.30
CA LYS A 6 -24.87 17.61 -16.29
C LYS A 6 -23.50 16.96 -16.31
N SER A 7 -22.48 17.73 -16.69
CA SER A 7 -21.09 17.32 -16.59
C SER A 7 -20.75 16.88 -15.14
N PRO A 8 -19.98 15.80 -14.93
CA PRO A 8 -19.64 15.33 -13.59
C PRO A 8 -18.87 16.43 -12.85
N LYS A 9 -19.38 16.82 -11.68
CA LYS A 9 -18.70 17.78 -10.80
C LYS A 9 -17.32 17.25 -10.45
N LYS A 10 -16.27 18.04 -10.72
CA LYS A 10 -14.90 17.74 -10.28
C LYS A 10 -14.91 17.40 -8.78
N PRO A 11 -14.28 16.29 -8.36
CA PRO A 11 -14.22 15.92 -6.95
C PRO A 11 -13.61 17.07 -6.15
N LYS A 12 -14.22 17.40 -5.02
CA LYS A 12 -13.67 18.42 -4.10
C LYS A 12 -12.34 17.90 -3.59
N LYS A 13 -11.22 18.61 -3.88
CA LYS A 13 -9.92 18.32 -3.27
C LYS A 13 -10.08 18.33 -1.75
N ILE A 14 -9.93 17.18 -1.11
CA ILE A 14 -9.98 17.08 0.35
C ILE A 14 -8.73 17.80 0.87
N LYS A 15 -8.94 18.94 1.52
CA LYS A 15 -7.87 19.68 2.21
C LYS A 15 -7.65 18.99 3.56
N TYR A 16 -6.65 18.10 3.66
CA TYR A 16 -6.23 17.63 4.96
C TYR A 16 -5.28 18.63 5.59
N ASN A 17 -5.36 18.72 6.93
CA ASN A 17 -4.44 19.55 7.68
C ASN A 17 -3.11 18.82 7.81
N ASN A 18 -2.11 19.26 7.02
CA ASN A 18 -0.79 18.66 7.03
C ASN A 18 -0.13 18.66 8.42
N PHE A 19 -0.38 19.70 9.22
CA PHE A 19 0.12 19.78 10.58
C PHE A 19 -0.48 18.69 11.48
N LEU A 20 -1.79 18.49 11.42
CA LEU A 20 -2.46 17.44 12.20
C LEU A 20 -2.02 16.05 11.75
N LEU A 21 -1.83 15.85 10.46
CA LEU A 21 -1.33 14.60 9.91
C LEU A 21 0.10 14.29 10.41
N ASP A 22 0.99 15.29 10.42
CA ASP A 22 2.35 15.14 10.93
C ASP A 22 2.36 14.94 12.45
N PHE A 23 1.49 15.65 13.18
CA PHE A 23 1.32 15.46 14.63
C PHE A 23 0.90 14.03 14.96
N VAL A 24 -0.15 13.52 14.31
CA VAL A 24 -0.62 12.13 14.50
C VAL A 24 0.46 11.13 14.09
N ARG A 25 1.20 11.41 13.02
CA ARG A 25 2.32 10.57 12.58
C ARG A 25 3.41 10.46 13.66
N VAL A 26 3.86 11.59 14.19
CA VAL A 26 4.93 11.60 15.19
C VAL A 26 4.44 11.00 16.51
N THR A 27 3.32 11.44 17.04
CA THR A 27 2.80 10.98 18.34
C THR A 27 2.27 9.55 18.29
N GLY A 28 1.65 9.13 17.19
CA GLY A 28 1.11 7.79 17.01
C GLY A 28 2.18 6.75 16.64
N CYS A 29 3.17 7.12 15.83
CA CYS A 29 4.23 6.18 15.45
C CYS A 29 5.14 5.79 16.61
N ILE A 30 5.42 6.70 17.56
CA ILE A 30 6.33 6.38 18.69
C ILE A 30 5.82 5.20 19.52
N PRO A 31 4.58 5.21 20.08
CA PRO A 31 4.04 4.05 20.79
C PRO A 31 3.91 2.81 19.90
N ALA A 32 3.50 3.00 18.63
CA ALA A 32 3.36 1.90 17.68
C ALA A 32 4.71 1.23 17.36
N LEU A 33 5.79 2.00 17.19
CA LEU A 33 7.14 1.48 16.99
C LEU A 33 7.65 0.67 18.20
N LEU A 34 7.33 1.10 19.41
CA LEU A 34 7.69 0.38 20.63
C LEU A 34 6.94 -0.94 20.75
N TRP A 35 5.69 -0.98 20.30
CA TRP A 35 4.83 -2.17 20.37
C TRP A 35 5.05 -3.13 19.18
N ILE A 36 5.02 -2.62 17.94
CA ILE A 36 5.11 -3.41 16.71
C ILE A 36 6.57 -3.82 16.43
N ARG A 37 7.53 -2.93 16.74
CA ARG A 37 8.98 -3.12 16.52
C ARG A 37 9.29 -3.63 15.11
N PRO A 38 8.90 -2.91 14.04
CA PRO A 38 9.06 -3.39 12.67
C PRO A 38 10.54 -3.55 12.33
N LYS A 39 10.93 -4.70 11.81
CA LYS A 39 12.26 -4.98 11.26
C LYS A 39 12.18 -4.92 9.74
N ILE A 40 12.87 -3.93 9.16
CA ILE A 40 12.83 -3.66 7.73
C ILE A 40 14.03 -4.32 7.07
N HIS A 41 13.77 -5.11 6.04
CA HIS A 41 14.74 -5.76 5.19
C HIS A 41 14.59 -5.25 3.77
N TYR A 42 15.70 -5.10 3.05
CA TYR A 42 15.68 -4.64 1.66
C TYR A 42 16.27 -5.74 0.78
N VAL A 43 15.58 -6.03 -0.32
CA VAL A 43 16.09 -6.88 -1.40
C VAL A 43 16.50 -5.96 -2.54
N GLY A 44 17.78 -6.05 -2.95
CA GLY A 44 18.35 -5.12 -3.91
C GLY A 44 18.85 -3.80 -3.30
N ASP A 45 18.82 -2.72 -4.10
CA ASP A 45 19.36 -1.43 -3.67
C ASP A 45 18.37 -0.63 -2.81
N LYS A 46 18.69 -0.52 -1.53
CA LYS A 46 17.90 0.28 -0.56
C LYS A 46 17.67 1.74 -1.00
N LYS A 47 18.60 2.33 -1.78
CA LYS A 47 18.44 3.71 -2.26
C LYS A 47 17.33 3.80 -3.30
N LYS A 48 17.24 2.81 -4.19
CA LYS A 48 16.17 2.70 -5.19
C LYS A 48 14.79 2.53 -4.55
N SER A 49 14.71 1.77 -3.45
CA SER A 49 13.45 1.54 -2.73
C SER A 49 12.97 2.75 -1.92
N LYS A 50 13.84 3.73 -1.64
CA LYS A 50 13.48 4.98 -0.94
C LYS A 50 13.08 6.08 -1.91
N LEU A 51 11.96 5.88 -2.60
CA LEU A 51 11.41 6.85 -3.55
C LEU A 51 10.94 8.12 -2.84
N LYS A 52 11.25 9.28 -3.40
CA LYS A 52 10.79 10.60 -2.92
C LYS A 52 9.53 11.07 -3.67
N ASP A 53 9.43 10.71 -4.94
CA ASP A 53 8.32 11.05 -5.81
C ASP A 53 7.11 10.13 -5.60
N GLY A 54 6.08 10.28 -6.42
CA GLY A 54 4.90 9.44 -6.37
C GLY A 54 5.24 7.95 -6.47
N VAL A 55 4.62 7.14 -5.63
CA VAL A 55 4.80 5.69 -5.62
C VAL A 55 3.55 5.00 -5.13
N LEU A 56 3.20 3.90 -5.78
CA LEU A 56 2.19 2.99 -5.29
C LEU A 56 2.88 1.85 -4.54
N ILE A 57 2.67 1.75 -3.23
CA ILE A 57 3.20 0.69 -2.39
C ILE A 57 2.18 -0.43 -2.38
N ALA A 58 2.56 -1.60 -2.88
CA ALA A 58 1.71 -2.79 -2.91
C ALA A 58 2.22 -3.80 -1.88
N SER A 59 1.38 -4.23 -0.96
CA SER A 59 1.73 -5.17 0.09
C SER A 59 0.64 -6.20 0.31
N ASN A 60 1.01 -7.42 0.68
CA ASN A 60 0.09 -8.42 1.22
C ASN A 60 -0.55 -7.93 2.54
N HIS A 61 -1.70 -8.52 2.90
CA HIS A 61 -2.45 -8.14 4.09
C HIS A 61 -2.73 -9.36 4.97
N VAL A 62 -1.92 -9.55 6.00
CA VAL A 62 -1.95 -10.75 6.87
C VAL A 62 -2.54 -10.50 8.25
N THR A 63 -2.54 -9.23 8.72
CA THR A 63 -3.10 -8.87 10.03
C THR A 63 -3.77 -7.50 10.00
N PHE A 64 -4.68 -7.26 10.94
CA PHE A 64 -5.31 -5.94 11.12
C PHE A 64 -4.31 -4.80 11.42
N PHE A 65 -3.12 -5.14 11.94
CA PHE A 65 -2.09 -4.16 12.31
C PHE A 65 -1.12 -3.80 11.18
N ASP A 66 -1.21 -4.46 10.03
CA ASP A 66 -0.31 -4.22 8.89
C ASP A 66 -0.28 -2.77 8.42
N PRO A 67 -1.41 -2.05 8.30
CA PRO A 67 -1.39 -0.64 7.93
C PRO A 67 -0.54 0.20 8.90
N ILE A 68 -0.59 -0.11 10.19
CA ILE A 68 0.19 0.60 11.22
C ILE A 68 1.67 0.24 11.09
N ALA A 69 1.98 -1.05 10.91
CA ALA A 69 3.35 -1.52 10.73
C ALA A 69 4.01 -0.87 9.50
N LEU A 70 3.29 -0.82 8.38
CA LEU A 70 3.77 -0.19 7.15
C LEU A 70 3.88 1.34 7.30
N TYR A 71 2.91 1.98 7.97
CA TYR A 71 2.99 3.41 8.26
C TYR A 71 4.25 3.75 9.07
N CYS A 72 4.60 2.92 10.06
CA CYS A 72 5.83 3.05 10.81
C CYS A 72 7.08 2.75 9.98
N ALA A 73 7.04 1.76 9.08
CA ALA A 73 8.17 1.44 8.21
C ALA A 73 8.51 2.58 7.25
N PHE A 74 7.50 3.28 6.76
CA PHE A 74 7.64 4.44 5.87
C PHE A 74 7.52 5.79 6.61
N TRP A 75 7.88 5.84 7.90
CA TRP A 75 7.77 7.03 8.76
C TRP A 75 8.40 8.31 8.18
N TYR A 76 9.40 8.16 7.30
CA TYR A 76 10.13 9.27 6.68
C TYR A 76 9.32 10.03 5.61
N ARG A 77 8.14 9.49 5.21
CA ARG A 77 7.24 10.14 4.23
C ARG A 77 5.78 9.97 4.63
N ARG A 78 4.92 10.85 4.11
CA ARG A 78 3.48 10.73 4.29
C ARG A 78 2.95 9.63 3.36
N VAL A 79 2.38 8.59 3.95
CA VAL A 79 1.73 7.49 3.24
C VAL A 79 0.22 7.63 3.40
N HIS A 80 -0.51 7.55 2.31
CA HIS A 80 -1.96 7.53 2.28
C HIS A 80 -2.44 6.11 1.99
N PHE A 81 -3.56 5.70 2.59
CA PHE A 81 -4.11 4.36 2.43
C PHE A 81 -5.43 4.41 1.68
N LEU A 82 -5.76 3.32 0.97
CA LEU A 82 -7.12 3.06 0.56
C LEU A 82 -7.83 2.32 1.70
N ALA A 83 -8.94 2.88 2.18
CA ALA A 83 -9.70 2.32 3.28
C ALA A 83 -11.17 2.14 2.88
N THR A 84 -11.74 0.98 3.22
CA THR A 84 -13.13 0.66 2.86
C THR A 84 -14.13 1.53 3.61
N LYS A 85 -15.26 1.85 2.98
CA LYS A 85 -16.37 2.62 3.58
C LYS A 85 -16.84 2.06 4.92
N ASP A 86 -16.74 0.76 5.11
CA ASP A 86 -17.18 0.10 6.34
C ASP A 86 -16.42 0.59 7.57
N LEU A 87 -15.14 0.89 7.42
CA LEU A 87 -14.32 1.46 8.50
C LEU A 87 -14.76 2.86 8.92
N TYR A 88 -15.43 3.59 8.03
CA TYR A 88 -15.95 4.93 8.32
C TYR A 88 -17.32 4.92 9.03
N LYS A 89 -17.98 3.76 9.17
CA LYS A 89 -19.22 3.62 9.96
C LYS A 89 -19.00 3.97 11.42
N ASN A 90 -17.83 3.64 11.96
CA ASN A 90 -17.44 4.09 13.30
C ASN A 90 -16.89 5.52 13.23
N LYS A 91 -17.52 6.44 13.94
CA LYS A 91 -17.18 7.89 13.92
C LYS A 91 -15.72 8.15 14.32
N PHE A 92 -15.20 7.44 15.31
CA PHE A 92 -13.81 7.58 15.75
C PHE A 92 -12.82 7.11 14.68
N PHE A 93 -13.03 5.90 14.13
CA PHE A 93 -12.20 5.40 13.04
C PHE A 93 -12.32 6.26 11.78
N GLY A 94 -13.53 6.69 11.42
CA GLY A 94 -13.74 7.57 10.27
C GLY A 94 -13.01 8.90 10.43
N TRP A 95 -13.04 9.52 11.61
CA TRP A 95 -12.29 10.73 11.91
C TRP A 95 -10.78 10.48 11.81
N MET A 96 -10.27 9.40 12.39
CA MET A 96 -8.85 9.02 12.35
C MET A 96 -8.38 8.79 10.91
N LEU A 97 -9.11 7.99 10.12
CA LEU A 97 -8.77 7.70 8.72
C LEU A 97 -8.76 8.97 7.86
N THR A 98 -9.73 9.87 8.08
CA THR A 98 -9.76 11.17 7.40
C THR A 98 -8.55 12.02 7.78
N THR A 99 -8.18 12.03 9.06
CA THR A 99 -7.05 12.79 9.59
C THR A 99 -5.72 12.32 9.00
N VAL A 100 -5.52 11.01 8.86
CA VAL A 100 -4.32 10.45 8.21
C VAL A 100 -4.41 10.47 6.68
N GLY A 101 -5.46 11.06 6.14
CA GLY A 101 -5.62 11.27 4.69
C GLY A 101 -5.89 9.99 3.91
N CYS A 102 -6.57 9.01 4.50
CA CYS A 102 -7.01 7.82 3.77
C CYS A 102 -8.00 8.18 2.66
N ILE A 103 -7.91 7.46 1.54
CA ILE A 103 -8.86 7.54 0.44
C ILE A 103 -9.95 6.52 0.70
N GLN A 104 -11.20 6.99 0.77
CA GLN A 104 -12.33 6.11 0.96
C GLN A 104 -12.66 5.35 -0.32
N VAL A 105 -12.74 4.03 -0.24
CA VAL A 105 -13.09 3.16 -1.35
C VAL A 105 -14.30 2.27 -1.01
N ASP A 106 -15.05 1.93 -2.03
CA ASP A 106 -16.09 0.91 -1.92
C ASP A 106 -15.48 -0.45 -2.30
N LYS A 107 -15.67 -1.46 -1.45
CA LYS A 107 -15.09 -2.78 -1.68
C LYS A 107 -15.70 -3.48 -2.89
N ASP A 108 -17.01 -3.29 -3.09
CA ASP A 108 -17.77 -3.99 -4.12
C ASP A 108 -17.86 -3.16 -5.41
N ASN A 109 -17.77 -1.82 -5.31
CA ASN A 109 -17.87 -0.92 -6.45
C ASN A 109 -16.83 0.20 -6.34
N PHE A 110 -15.62 -0.07 -6.81
CA PHE A 110 -14.53 0.90 -6.81
C PHE A 110 -14.93 2.14 -7.63
N SER A 111 -15.22 3.25 -6.95
CA SER A 111 -15.77 4.42 -7.61
C SER A 111 -14.74 5.13 -8.49
N MET A 112 -15.18 5.69 -9.63
CA MET A 112 -14.33 6.53 -10.47
C MET A 112 -13.77 7.74 -9.73
N ALA A 113 -14.49 8.25 -8.72
CA ALA A 113 -14.01 9.34 -7.89
C ALA A 113 -12.79 8.94 -7.04
N SER A 114 -12.83 7.76 -6.41
CA SER A 114 -11.69 7.22 -5.64
C SER A 114 -10.49 6.91 -6.55
N LEU A 115 -10.76 6.42 -7.76
CA LEU A 115 -9.71 6.18 -8.76
C LEU A 115 -9.01 7.49 -9.15
N HIS A 116 -9.77 8.52 -9.53
CA HIS A 116 -9.22 9.81 -9.90
C HIS A 116 -8.46 10.46 -8.73
N GLU A 117 -9.00 10.41 -7.51
CA GLU A 117 -8.33 10.93 -6.32
C GLU A 117 -6.99 10.22 -6.08
N THR A 118 -6.95 8.89 -6.23
CA THR A 118 -5.71 8.10 -6.10
C THR A 118 -4.68 8.53 -7.14
N ILE A 119 -5.08 8.63 -8.41
CA ILE A 119 -4.22 9.02 -9.51
C ILE A 119 -3.68 10.45 -9.31
N ASP A 120 -4.54 11.39 -8.93
CA ASP A 120 -4.15 12.78 -8.70
C ASP A 120 -3.11 12.88 -7.58
N ARG A 121 -3.30 12.15 -6.48
CA ARG A 121 -2.32 12.11 -5.38
C ARG A 121 -0.99 11.48 -5.80
N LEU A 122 -1.00 10.41 -6.61
CA LEU A 122 0.21 9.82 -7.15
C LEU A 122 0.97 10.82 -8.02
N LYS A 123 0.27 11.54 -8.92
CA LYS A 123 0.84 12.60 -9.75
C LYS A 123 1.38 13.79 -8.92
N ASP A 124 0.76 14.09 -7.79
CA ASP A 124 1.22 15.09 -6.83
C ASP A 124 2.43 14.61 -5.99
N GLY A 125 3.07 13.49 -6.36
CA GLY A 125 4.25 12.96 -5.68
C GLY A 125 3.96 12.28 -4.33
N LYS A 126 2.72 11.86 -4.06
CA LYS A 126 2.37 11.20 -2.80
C LYS A 126 2.64 9.69 -2.87
N ALA A 127 2.91 9.09 -1.70
CA ALA A 127 2.93 7.65 -1.56
C ALA A 127 1.53 7.16 -1.21
N ILE A 128 1.06 6.19 -1.96
CA ILE A 128 -0.21 5.52 -1.68
C ILE A 128 0.07 4.05 -1.42
N LEU A 129 -0.48 3.54 -0.32
CA LEU A 129 -0.36 2.14 0.05
C LEU A 129 -1.68 1.45 -0.19
N ILE A 130 -1.60 0.30 -0.86
CA ILE A 130 -2.73 -0.56 -1.13
C ILE A 130 -2.41 -2.00 -0.73
N PHE A 131 -3.48 -2.73 -0.45
CA PHE A 131 -3.46 -4.18 -0.33
C PHE A 131 -4.19 -4.74 -1.57
N PRO A 132 -3.45 -5.20 -2.61
CA PRO A 132 -4.07 -5.57 -3.88
C PRO A 132 -5.03 -6.74 -3.77
N GLU A 133 -4.88 -7.57 -2.75
CA GLU A 133 -5.76 -8.70 -2.43
C GLU A 133 -7.18 -8.24 -2.03
N GLY A 134 -7.31 -7.02 -1.52
CA GLY A 134 -8.57 -6.39 -1.11
C GLY A 134 -9.21 -6.96 0.15
N GLN A 135 -8.55 -7.89 0.82
CA GLN A 135 -8.98 -8.49 2.10
C GLN A 135 -7.77 -8.96 2.91
N VAL A 136 -7.98 -9.13 4.22
CA VAL A 136 -6.97 -9.75 5.09
C VAL A 136 -6.87 -11.24 4.72
N ASN A 137 -5.67 -11.67 4.35
CA ASN A 137 -5.39 -13.06 4.03
C ASN A 137 -4.59 -13.71 5.16
N ASP A 138 -5.21 -14.61 5.89
CA ASP A 138 -4.66 -15.31 7.06
C ASP A 138 -3.98 -16.63 6.64
N GLN A 139 -4.20 -17.04 5.37
CA GLN A 139 -3.64 -18.24 4.80
C GLN A 139 -2.27 -17.97 4.18
N GLU A 140 -1.46 -19.01 4.02
CA GLU A 140 -0.10 -18.89 3.46
C GLU A 140 -0.07 -18.65 1.95
N ASP A 141 -1.21 -18.86 1.28
CA ASP A 141 -1.31 -18.69 -0.17
C ASP A 141 -1.48 -17.23 -0.55
N THR A 142 -0.69 -16.76 -1.51
CA THR A 142 -0.78 -15.42 -2.05
C THR A 142 -2.04 -15.30 -2.92
N LEU A 143 -2.95 -14.40 -2.54
CA LEU A 143 -4.14 -14.11 -3.35
C LEU A 143 -3.78 -13.37 -4.64
N SER A 144 -4.66 -13.48 -5.64
CA SER A 144 -4.42 -12.78 -6.92
C SER A 144 -4.45 -11.26 -6.74
N PHE A 145 -3.46 -10.58 -7.28
CA PHE A 145 -3.42 -9.13 -7.34
C PHE A 145 -4.49 -8.60 -8.28
N LYS A 146 -5.27 -7.64 -7.81
CA LYS A 146 -6.27 -6.97 -8.65
C LYS A 146 -5.57 -6.03 -9.64
N SER A 147 -5.82 -6.19 -10.93
CA SER A 147 -5.26 -5.38 -12.02
C SER A 147 -5.54 -3.87 -11.89
N GLY A 148 -6.51 -3.49 -11.06
CA GLY A 148 -6.80 -2.10 -10.73
C GLY A 148 -5.62 -1.35 -10.11
N SER A 149 -4.76 -2.02 -9.33
CA SER A 149 -3.54 -1.43 -8.77
C SER A 149 -2.54 -1.04 -9.84
N VAL A 150 -2.35 -1.91 -10.82
CA VAL A 150 -1.48 -1.66 -11.98
C VAL A 150 -2.00 -0.50 -12.82
N LEU A 151 -3.32 -0.44 -13.05
CA LEU A 151 -3.97 0.66 -13.76
C LEU A 151 -3.76 2.00 -13.04
N MET A 152 -3.89 2.05 -11.71
CA MET A 152 -3.65 3.26 -10.92
C MET A 152 -2.21 3.76 -11.08
N ALA A 153 -1.23 2.87 -10.97
CA ALA A 153 0.18 3.20 -11.15
C ALA A 153 0.48 3.67 -12.56
N LYS A 154 -0.06 3.00 -13.59
CA LYS A 154 0.07 3.38 -14.99
C LYS A 154 -0.49 4.76 -15.27
N LEU A 155 -1.73 5.05 -14.84
CA LEU A 155 -2.38 6.35 -15.04
C LEU A 155 -1.75 7.44 -14.17
N GLY A 156 -1.18 7.09 -13.02
CA GLY A 156 -0.39 7.97 -12.16
C GLY A 156 1.00 8.25 -12.70
N ASN A 157 1.48 7.44 -13.66
CA ASN A 157 2.86 7.44 -14.18
C ASN A 157 3.89 7.31 -13.05
N VAL A 158 3.68 6.33 -12.18
CA VAL A 158 4.52 6.06 -11.00
C VAL A 158 4.88 4.58 -10.94
N PRO A 159 6.04 4.23 -10.34
CA PRO A 159 6.39 2.83 -10.10
C PRO A 159 5.53 2.22 -9.00
N ILE A 160 5.47 0.88 -9.00
CA ILE A 160 4.94 0.09 -7.88
C ILE A 160 6.11 -0.43 -7.05
N LEU A 161 6.06 -0.21 -5.73
CA LEU A 161 7.02 -0.74 -4.78
C LEU A 161 6.42 -1.97 -4.11
N PRO A 162 6.91 -3.19 -4.44
CA PRO A 162 6.44 -4.41 -3.80
C PRO A 162 7.00 -4.50 -2.38
N VAL A 163 6.13 -4.85 -1.44
CA VAL A 163 6.44 -5.02 -0.03
C VAL A 163 5.78 -6.28 0.49
N CYS A 164 6.52 -7.13 1.19
CA CYS A 164 5.99 -8.32 1.82
C CYS A 164 6.04 -8.18 3.35
N ILE A 165 4.89 -8.36 4.00
CA ILE A 165 4.79 -8.48 5.45
C ILE A 165 4.81 -9.96 5.80
N VAL A 166 5.71 -10.34 6.68
CA VAL A 166 5.77 -11.69 7.22
C VAL A 166 5.00 -11.77 8.52
N LYS A 167 4.03 -12.68 8.57
CA LYS A 167 3.17 -12.89 9.73
C LYS A 167 4.01 -13.14 11.00
N PRO A 168 3.75 -12.41 12.09
CA PRO A 168 4.40 -12.67 13.36
C PRO A 168 4.04 -14.07 13.89
N GLN A 169 5.04 -14.88 14.18
CA GLN A 169 4.83 -16.25 14.69
C GLN A 169 4.28 -16.28 16.13
N LYS A 170 4.54 -15.24 16.92
CA LYS A 170 4.07 -15.10 18.31
C LYS A 170 3.42 -13.73 18.50
N ARG A 171 2.44 -13.65 19.42
CA ARG A 171 1.64 -12.43 19.68
C ARG A 171 2.45 -11.16 19.93
N PHE A 172 3.69 -11.28 20.45
CA PHE A 172 4.59 -10.15 20.72
C PHE A 172 5.89 -10.21 19.91
N SER A 173 5.92 -10.95 18.79
CA SER A 173 7.07 -10.96 17.91
C SER A 173 7.10 -9.73 17.01
N CYS A 174 8.32 -9.35 16.58
CA CYS A 174 8.51 -8.23 15.67
C CYS A 174 7.85 -8.50 14.32
N PHE A 175 7.28 -7.46 13.72
CA PHE A 175 6.86 -7.49 12.33
C PHE A 175 8.11 -7.45 11.44
N HIS A 176 8.21 -8.38 10.53
CA HIS A 176 9.24 -8.36 9.50
C HIS A 176 8.62 -7.84 8.21
N ILE A 177 9.23 -6.80 7.66
CA ILE A 177 8.78 -6.13 6.44
C ILE A 177 9.92 -6.21 5.45
N VAL A 178 9.70 -6.87 4.31
CA VAL A 178 10.68 -7.02 3.24
C VAL A 178 10.28 -6.10 2.10
N ILE A 179 11.17 -5.21 1.71
CA ILE A 179 10.93 -4.20 0.67
C ILE A 179 11.76 -4.57 -0.54
N GLY A 180 11.12 -4.71 -1.70
CA GLY A 180 11.75 -5.00 -2.99
C GLY A 180 12.23 -3.76 -3.73
N GLU A 181 12.65 -3.95 -4.97
CA GLU A 181 12.95 -2.86 -5.89
C GLU A 181 11.67 -2.35 -6.57
N PRO A 182 11.61 -1.06 -6.92
CA PRO A 182 10.47 -0.49 -7.62
C PRO A 182 10.30 -1.12 -9.00
N VAL A 183 9.07 -1.50 -9.35
CA VAL A 183 8.68 -2.01 -10.66
C VAL A 183 8.16 -0.86 -11.51
N ASP A 184 8.81 -0.61 -12.64
CA ASP A 184 8.39 0.42 -13.60
C ASP A 184 7.26 -0.10 -14.49
N VAL A 185 6.03 0.19 -14.10
CA VAL A 185 4.81 -0.19 -14.84
C VAL A 185 4.74 0.49 -16.21
N ALA A 186 5.34 1.68 -16.35
CA ALA A 186 5.28 2.42 -17.59
C ALA A 186 6.04 1.70 -18.72
N SER A 187 7.14 1.03 -18.40
CA SER A 187 7.93 0.24 -19.35
C SER A 187 7.30 -1.12 -19.69
N MET A 188 6.42 -1.64 -18.83
CA MET A 188 5.82 -2.97 -18.97
C MET A 188 4.47 -2.98 -19.68
N CYS A 189 3.84 -1.81 -19.85
CA CYS A 189 2.53 -1.67 -20.47
C CYS A 189 2.57 -0.68 -21.65
N SER A 190 1.76 -0.94 -22.67
CA SER A 190 1.48 -0.01 -23.75
C SER A 190 0.85 1.30 -23.23
N ARG A 191 0.74 2.32 -24.10
CA ARG A 191 0.10 3.61 -23.73
C ARG A 191 -1.35 3.44 -23.29
N PHE A 192 -2.06 2.50 -23.93
CA PHE A 192 -3.44 2.11 -23.62
C PHE A 192 -3.44 0.61 -23.34
N PRO A 193 -3.16 0.18 -22.10
CA PRO A 193 -2.97 -1.23 -21.81
C PRO A 193 -4.28 -2.01 -21.91
N SER A 194 -4.20 -3.19 -22.50
CA SER A 194 -5.30 -4.15 -22.47
C SER A 194 -5.43 -4.78 -21.08
N VAL A 195 -6.55 -5.45 -20.83
CA VAL A 195 -6.77 -6.17 -19.58
C VAL A 195 -5.71 -7.25 -19.39
N GLU A 196 -5.31 -7.92 -20.45
CA GLU A 196 -4.29 -8.97 -20.44
C GLU A 196 -2.90 -8.40 -20.11
N GLU A 197 -2.55 -7.20 -20.61
CA GLU A 197 -1.29 -6.54 -20.23
C GLU A 197 -1.26 -6.16 -18.75
N LEU A 198 -2.37 -5.62 -18.24
CA LEU A 198 -2.50 -5.29 -16.82
C LEU A 198 -2.41 -6.54 -15.95
N GLN A 199 -2.99 -7.66 -16.39
CA GLN A 199 -2.94 -8.92 -15.66
C GLN A 199 -1.52 -9.48 -15.63
N LYS A 200 -0.78 -9.45 -16.74
CA LYS A 200 0.64 -9.89 -16.78
C LYS A 200 1.51 -9.13 -15.79
N VAL A 201 1.31 -7.81 -15.65
CA VAL A 201 2.04 -7.01 -14.65
C VAL A 201 1.59 -7.36 -13.23
N SER A 202 0.31 -7.63 -13.03
CA SER A 202 -0.20 -8.10 -11.73
C SER A 202 0.42 -9.44 -11.33
N ASP A 203 0.54 -10.37 -12.27
CA ASP A 203 1.17 -11.68 -12.04
C ASP A 203 2.65 -11.52 -11.73
N HIS A 204 3.35 -10.64 -12.44
CA HIS A 204 4.74 -10.30 -12.14
C HIS A 204 4.91 -9.71 -10.72
N LEU A 205 4.00 -8.82 -10.28
CA LEU A 205 4.04 -8.27 -8.92
C LEU A 205 3.81 -9.35 -7.86
N ARG A 206 2.96 -10.34 -8.14
CA ARG A 206 2.77 -11.49 -7.27
C ARG A 206 4.03 -12.33 -7.16
N GLU A 207 4.70 -12.60 -8.28
CA GLU A 207 6.00 -13.28 -8.29
C GLU A 207 7.05 -12.52 -7.45
N GLN A 208 7.08 -11.18 -7.56
CA GLN A 208 7.97 -10.37 -6.74
C GLN A 208 7.65 -10.51 -5.25
N GLU A 209 6.38 -10.54 -4.86
CA GLU A 209 6.01 -10.77 -3.46
C GLU A 209 6.44 -12.14 -2.96
N GLU A 210 6.25 -13.20 -3.73
CA GLU A 210 6.71 -14.56 -3.41
C GLU A 210 8.24 -14.61 -3.25
N LEU A 211 8.99 -13.91 -4.11
CA LEU A 211 10.45 -13.78 -3.97
C LEU A 211 10.86 -13.07 -2.68
N LEU A 212 10.13 -12.02 -2.28
CA LEU A 212 10.39 -11.32 -1.02
C LEU A 212 10.12 -12.22 0.20
N LYS A 213 9.07 -13.04 0.13
CA LYS A 213 8.73 -14.03 1.16
C LYS A 213 9.82 -15.11 1.28
N SER A 214 10.23 -15.67 0.15
CA SER A 214 11.30 -16.68 0.08
C SER A 214 12.64 -16.13 0.60
N TYR A 215 12.98 -14.89 0.24
CA TYR A 215 14.17 -14.21 0.75
C TYR A 215 14.17 -14.13 2.28
N TYR A 216 13.03 -13.82 2.89
CA TYR A 216 12.90 -13.78 4.34
C TYR A 216 13.14 -15.16 4.95
N GLU A 217 12.53 -16.19 4.40
CA GLU A 217 12.63 -17.56 4.92
C GLU A 217 14.07 -18.06 4.87
N GLU A 218 14.77 -17.82 3.78
CA GLU A 218 16.15 -18.30 3.57
C GLU A 218 17.19 -17.53 4.37
N ASN A 219 17.10 -16.21 4.38
CA ASN A 219 18.18 -15.36 4.89
C ASN A 219 17.98 -14.89 6.32
N ILE A 220 16.74 -14.87 6.81
CA ILE A 220 16.39 -14.26 8.10
C ILE A 220 15.84 -15.30 9.07
N SER A 221 14.89 -16.13 8.65
CA SER A 221 14.27 -17.13 9.51
C SER A 221 15.28 -18.23 9.89
N LYS A 222 16.04 -18.76 8.92
CA LYS A 222 17.06 -19.82 9.16
C LYS A 222 18.19 -19.34 10.07
N LYS A 223 18.67 -18.10 9.93
CA LYS A 223 19.72 -17.53 10.81
C LYS A 223 19.28 -17.41 12.26
N LYS A 224 17.98 -17.18 12.54
CA LYS A 224 17.47 -17.16 13.90
C LYS A 224 17.47 -18.55 14.53
N ARG A 225 17.09 -19.59 13.78
CA ARG A 225 17.06 -20.97 14.30
C ARG A 225 18.45 -21.52 14.57
N GLY A 226 19.47 -21.05 13.84
CA GLY A 226 20.87 -21.46 14.07
C GLY A 226 21.57 -20.76 15.23
N ASN A 227 21.04 -19.62 15.72
CA ASN A 227 21.60 -18.92 16.89
C ASN A 227 20.91 -19.28 18.22
N ASP A 228 19.82 -20.05 18.16
CA ASP A 228 19.07 -20.51 19.35
C ASP A 228 19.43 -21.99 19.71
N GLN A 229 20.42 -22.59 19.04
CA GLN A 229 21.07 -23.87 19.36
C GLN A 229 22.47 -23.63 19.93
#